data_cf90d3c6419c7feddf64dc6ae6f1a97d
#
_entry.id   cf90d3c6419c7feddf64dc6ae6f1a97d
#
_cell.length_a   1.000
_cell.length_b   1.000
_cell.length_c   1.000
_cell.angle_alpha   90.00
_cell.angle_beta   90.00
_cell.angle_gamma   90.00
#
_symmetry.space_group_name_H-M   'P 1'
#
loop_
_entity.id
_entity.type
_entity.pdbx_description
1 polymer ?
#
loop_
_entity_poly.entity_id
_entity_poly.type
_entity_poly.pdbx_seq_one_letter_code
_entity_poly.pdbx_strand_id
1 'polypeptide(L)'
;MRAHGVGEGDVDGRSTGRFRGPLAGLLVALVAAGGCFVGGVSDPRGREPAPAGSTAPPGTATTRADGTTSVEEFAQDVADAQAVAERYWAAQFRSSGEMFRPIRRIIPYQRAGEVSCGGQALPRNNAVYCSQGDFIAYDVAWSVAAFRQVGDAFVFYLLGHEYAHGIQVRLGIRYNFTIQQELQADCMAGAYLGDSVRSRLLTLGEGDLEEFREGLAAVGDDPDQPWFAEGSHGTAEQRTESFFRGYERSLAACDLG
;
A
#
# COMPACT_ATOMS: atom_id res chain seq x y z
N MET A 1 12.07 1.56 -41.52
CA MET A 1 12.47 2.46 -42.64
C MET A 1 13.23 3.64 -42.06
N ARG A 2 14.45 3.67 -42.42
CA ARG A 2 15.43 4.77 -42.68
C ARG A 2 15.41 6.06 -41.83
N ALA A 3 16.58 6.29 -41.26
CA ALA A 3 17.12 7.47 -40.64
C ALA A 3 17.40 8.60 -41.66
N HIS A 4 17.38 9.85 -41.16
CA HIS A 4 18.22 11.00 -41.56
C HIS A 4 18.30 11.86 -40.29
N GLY A 5 19.38 12.32 -39.70
CA GLY A 5 20.69 12.68 -40.25
C GLY A 5 20.88 14.19 -40.19
N VAL A 6 21.76 14.67 -39.24
CA VAL A 6 22.66 15.84 -39.27
C VAL A 6 22.13 17.22 -38.88
N GLY A 7 22.89 17.84 -37.94
CA GLY A 7 22.93 19.27 -37.68
C GLY A 7 23.64 19.66 -36.38
N GLU A 8 25.00 19.63 -36.37
CA GLU A 8 25.84 20.28 -35.39
C GLU A 8 25.71 21.80 -35.47
N GLY A 9 25.68 22.44 -34.30
CA GLY A 9 25.78 23.90 -34.17
C GLY A 9 26.42 24.26 -32.83
N ASP A 10 27.69 24.43 -32.89
CA ASP A 10 28.61 24.93 -31.84
C ASP A 10 28.38 26.43 -31.66
N VAL A 11 28.16 26.95 -30.45
CA VAL A 11 28.50 28.36 -30.10
C VAL A 11 28.90 28.44 -28.61
N ASP A 12 30.11 28.79 -28.45
CA ASP A 12 30.90 29.20 -27.28
C ASP A 12 30.27 30.43 -26.57
N GLY A 13 30.32 30.47 -25.24
CA GLY A 13 29.87 31.63 -24.46
C GLY A 13 30.14 31.49 -22.95
N ARG A 14 31.39 31.73 -22.56
CA ARG A 14 31.84 31.90 -21.17
C ARG A 14 31.13 33.05 -20.49
N SER A 15 30.60 32.82 -19.28
CA SER A 15 30.46 33.87 -18.26
C SER A 15 30.61 33.30 -16.86
N THR A 16 31.69 33.76 -16.22
CA THR A 16 32.04 33.48 -14.82
C THR A 16 31.25 34.38 -13.89
N GLY A 17 30.48 33.79 -12.97
CA GLY A 17 29.82 34.48 -11.86
C GLY A 17 29.86 33.65 -10.60
N ARG A 18 30.89 33.84 -9.77
CA ARG A 18 30.97 33.28 -8.43
C ARG A 18 30.04 34.05 -7.49
N PHE A 19 28.98 33.42 -6.97
CA PHE A 19 28.33 33.84 -5.74
C PHE A 19 28.45 32.76 -4.68
N ARG A 20 29.28 33.04 -3.67
CA ARG A 20 29.33 32.31 -2.42
C ARG A 20 28.27 32.90 -1.48
N GLY A 21 27.29 32.12 -1.10
CA GLY A 21 26.36 32.40 0.02
C GLY A 21 26.19 31.12 0.83
N PRO A 22 26.05 31.19 2.16
CA PRO A 22 26.11 30.01 3.02
C PRO A 22 24.81 29.19 2.92
N LEU A 23 24.99 27.91 2.71
CA LEU A 23 23.95 26.88 2.83
C LEU A 23 23.54 26.73 4.31
N ALA A 24 22.42 27.32 4.68
CA ALA A 24 21.69 26.87 5.85
C ALA A 24 20.82 25.69 5.41
N GLY A 25 21.30 24.50 5.67
CA GLY A 25 20.54 23.28 5.43
C GLY A 25 19.41 23.14 6.43
N LEU A 26 18.19 23.42 5.99
CA LEU A 26 17.00 23.02 6.69
C LEU A 26 16.64 21.61 6.19
N LEU A 27 17.07 20.61 6.93
CA LEU A 27 16.60 19.23 6.80
C LEU A 27 15.15 19.19 7.33
N VAL A 28 14.19 19.37 6.46
CA VAL A 28 12.81 19.00 6.74
C VAL A 28 12.72 17.49 6.53
N ALA A 29 12.80 16.75 7.63
CA ALA A 29 12.43 15.34 7.64
C ALA A 29 10.91 15.26 7.51
N LEU A 30 10.41 15.08 6.30
CA LEU A 30 9.03 14.66 6.06
C LEU A 30 8.89 13.21 6.51
N VAL A 31 8.38 13.02 7.70
CA VAL A 31 7.88 11.73 8.15
C VAL A 31 6.45 11.64 7.65
N ALA A 32 6.25 10.97 6.54
CA ALA A 32 4.92 10.54 6.15
C ALA A 32 4.49 9.41 7.08
N ALA A 33 3.95 9.75 8.23
CA ALA A 33 3.20 8.83 9.07
C ALA A 33 1.73 8.90 8.63
N GLY A 34 1.45 8.39 7.43
CA GLY A 34 0.07 8.15 7.00
C GLY A 34 -0.43 6.91 7.70
N GLY A 35 -1.20 7.06 8.74
CA GLY A 35 -1.89 5.96 9.40
C GLY A 35 -3.39 6.04 9.10
N CYS A 36 -3.98 4.94 8.67
CA CYS A 36 -5.42 4.85 8.52
C CYS A 36 -6.08 4.76 9.91
N PHE A 37 -6.84 5.77 10.31
CA PHE A 37 -7.62 5.76 11.55
C PHE A 37 -9.03 5.26 11.28
N VAL A 38 -9.40 4.16 11.93
CA VAL A 38 -10.79 3.73 12.04
C VAL A 38 -11.29 4.04 13.43
N GLY A 39 -12.44 4.69 13.52
CA GLY A 39 -13.12 5.01 14.78
C GLY A 39 -13.35 3.73 15.61
N GLY A 40 -12.95 3.80 16.88
CA GLY A 40 -12.82 2.65 17.76
C GLY A 40 -14.09 1.80 17.92
N VAL A 41 -13.92 0.50 17.74
CA VAL A 41 -14.84 -0.53 18.24
C VAL A 41 -14.26 -1.06 19.54
N SER A 42 -14.96 -0.88 20.65
CA SER A 42 -14.55 -1.36 21.96
C SER A 42 -14.99 -2.80 22.16
N ASP A 43 -14.07 -3.75 22.29
CA ASP A 43 -14.36 -5.13 22.68
C ASP A 43 -13.91 -5.40 24.12
N PRO A 44 -14.77 -5.97 24.99
CA PRO A 44 -14.46 -6.22 26.40
C PRO A 44 -14.24 -7.70 26.73
N ARG A 45 -13.37 -8.48 26.06
CA ARG A 45 -13.01 -9.82 26.58
C ARG A 45 -11.61 -10.27 26.17
N GLY A 46 -10.69 -10.22 27.12
CA GLY A 46 -9.36 -10.78 27.00
C GLY A 46 -9.34 -12.31 26.97
N ARG A 47 -8.55 -12.88 26.04
CA ARG A 47 -8.10 -14.28 26.09
C ARG A 47 -6.71 -14.39 25.46
N GLU A 48 -5.77 -15.05 26.15
CA GLU A 48 -4.39 -15.26 25.72
C GLU A 48 -4.26 -16.26 24.56
N PRO A 49 -3.27 -16.08 23.68
CA PRO A 49 -3.00 -17.00 22.57
C PRO A 49 -1.91 -18.04 22.88
N ALA A 50 -2.05 -19.23 22.30
CA ALA A 50 -1.12 -20.35 22.34
C ALA A 50 -0.10 -20.31 21.17
N PRO A 51 1.05 -21.02 21.21
CA PRO A 51 2.19 -20.82 20.35
C PRO A 51 2.09 -21.50 18.99
N ALA A 52 2.67 -20.84 17.97
CA ALA A 52 2.75 -21.26 16.59
C ALA A 52 3.87 -22.28 16.33
N GLY A 53 3.60 -23.22 15.47
CA GLY A 53 4.58 -24.08 14.82
C GLY A 53 3.95 -24.93 13.73
N SER A 54 4.23 -24.63 12.47
CA SER A 54 4.51 -25.62 11.43
C SER A 54 4.70 -24.97 10.07
N THR A 55 5.82 -25.30 9.42
CA THR A 55 6.15 -24.90 8.05
C THR A 55 5.50 -25.86 7.05
N ALA A 56 4.65 -25.31 6.14
CA ALA A 56 4.13 -26.02 4.98
C ALA A 56 4.74 -25.45 3.69
N PRO A 57 4.89 -26.27 2.60
CA PRO A 57 5.49 -25.84 1.35
C PRO A 57 4.56 -24.88 0.55
N PRO A 58 5.10 -24.05 -0.37
CA PRO A 58 4.32 -23.07 -1.11
C PRO A 58 3.33 -23.78 -2.05
N GLY A 59 2.10 -23.94 -1.58
CA GLY A 59 0.97 -24.32 -2.40
C GLY A 59 0.53 -23.17 -3.28
N THR A 60 -0.03 -23.48 -4.43
CA THR A 60 -0.77 -22.55 -5.30
C THR A 60 -1.85 -21.87 -4.45
N ALA A 61 -1.68 -20.58 -4.19
CA ALA A 61 -2.66 -19.80 -3.44
C ALA A 61 -3.96 -19.77 -4.24
N THR A 62 -4.90 -20.59 -3.86
CA THR A 62 -6.29 -20.48 -4.26
C THR A 62 -7.00 -19.98 -3.01
N THR A 63 -7.05 -18.68 -2.83
CA THR A 63 -7.89 -18.10 -1.79
C THR A 63 -9.33 -18.37 -2.14
N ARG A 64 -9.94 -19.15 -1.33
CA ARG A 64 -11.37 -19.41 -1.32
C ARG A 64 -11.89 -18.67 -0.11
N ALA A 65 -12.69 -17.63 -0.31
CA ALA A 65 -13.50 -17.07 0.75
C ALA A 65 -14.39 -18.21 1.26
N ASP A 66 -14.06 -18.80 2.40
CA ASP A 66 -14.83 -19.91 2.95
C ASP A 66 -15.76 -19.46 4.08
N GLY A 67 -15.76 -18.12 4.35
CA GLY A 67 -16.64 -17.49 5.34
C GLY A 67 -16.23 -17.78 6.79
N THR A 68 -15.03 -18.30 7.01
CA THR A 68 -14.48 -18.37 8.37
C THR A 68 -13.79 -17.06 8.72
N THR A 69 -13.81 -16.66 9.98
CA THR A 69 -13.21 -15.41 10.47
C THR A 69 -12.30 -15.69 11.66
N SER A 70 -11.49 -16.76 11.55
CA SER A 70 -10.53 -17.13 12.56
C SER A 70 -9.24 -16.29 12.48
N VAL A 71 -8.47 -16.25 13.57
CA VAL A 71 -7.17 -15.57 13.57
C VAL A 71 -6.16 -16.31 12.67
N GLU A 72 -6.29 -17.61 12.60
CA GLU A 72 -5.46 -18.49 11.76
C GLU A 72 -5.71 -18.20 10.28
N GLU A 73 -6.97 -18.02 9.88
CA GLU A 73 -7.35 -17.64 8.53
C GLU A 73 -6.85 -16.25 8.18
N PHE A 74 -7.07 -15.27 9.04
CA PHE A 74 -6.48 -13.93 8.86
C PHE A 74 -4.97 -13.98 8.62
N ALA A 75 -4.24 -14.80 9.37
CA ALA A 75 -2.79 -14.94 9.19
C ALA A 75 -2.44 -15.60 7.84
N GLN A 76 -3.26 -16.53 7.38
CA GLN A 76 -3.11 -17.15 6.06
C GLN A 76 -3.39 -16.13 4.95
N ASP A 77 -4.46 -15.33 5.07
CA ASP A 77 -4.81 -14.31 4.10
C ASP A 77 -3.74 -13.23 3.97
N VAL A 78 -3.12 -12.82 5.07
CA VAL A 78 -1.96 -11.91 5.03
C VAL A 78 -0.81 -12.53 4.23
N ALA A 79 -0.51 -13.82 4.43
CA ALA A 79 0.55 -14.50 3.70
C ALA A 79 0.20 -14.68 2.21
N ASP A 80 -1.04 -14.98 1.90
CA ASP A 80 -1.52 -15.14 0.54
C ASP A 80 -1.56 -13.79 -0.19
N ALA A 81 -2.05 -12.74 0.45
CA ALA A 81 -2.04 -11.37 -0.08
C ALA A 81 -0.61 -10.91 -0.39
N GLN A 82 0.36 -11.18 0.50
CA GLN A 82 1.77 -10.92 0.23
C GLN A 82 2.27 -11.68 -0.99
N ALA A 83 2.02 -12.99 -1.06
CA ALA A 83 2.50 -13.82 -2.15
C ALA A 83 1.92 -13.40 -3.51
N VAL A 84 0.63 -13.04 -3.55
CA VAL A 84 -0.03 -12.53 -4.75
C VAL A 84 0.54 -11.17 -5.16
N ALA A 85 0.73 -10.25 -4.21
CA ALA A 85 1.34 -8.93 -4.48
C ALA A 85 2.75 -9.06 -5.03
N GLU A 86 3.59 -9.91 -4.43
CA GLU A 86 4.97 -10.13 -4.89
C GLU A 86 5.03 -10.70 -6.30
N ARG A 87 4.17 -11.67 -6.62
CA ARG A 87 4.07 -12.24 -7.98
C ARG A 87 3.63 -11.20 -9.00
N TYR A 88 2.61 -10.43 -8.66
CA TYR A 88 2.10 -9.37 -9.52
C TYR A 88 3.17 -8.33 -9.84
N TRP A 89 3.77 -7.73 -8.79
CA TRP A 89 4.78 -6.69 -8.97
C TRP A 89 6.05 -7.22 -9.63
N ALA A 90 6.47 -8.44 -9.34
CA ALA A 90 7.59 -9.07 -10.04
C ALA A 90 7.32 -9.21 -11.56
N ALA A 91 6.09 -9.49 -11.95
CA ALA A 91 5.71 -9.53 -13.35
C ALA A 91 5.71 -8.13 -14.00
N GLN A 92 5.19 -7.11 -13.31
CA GLN A 92 5.18 -5.72 -13.80
C GLN A 92 6.60 -5.19 -14.01
N PHE A 93 7.48 -5.29 -13.01
CA PHE A 93 8.86 -4.85 -13.12
C PHE A 93 9.62 -5.59 -14.23
N ARG A 94 9.42 -6.92 -14.35
CA ARG A 94 10.02 -7.69 -15.44
C ARG A 94 9.56 -7.22 -16.81
N SER A 95 8.28 -6.88 -16.97
CA SER A 95 7.75 -6.38 -18.25
C SER A 95 8.32 -5.03 -18.64
N SER A 96 8.74 -4.23 -17.66
CA SER A 96 9.42 -2.93 -17.85
C SER A 96 10.94 -3.06 -17.99
N GLY A 97 11.50 -4.27 -17.93
CA GLY A 97 12.95 -4.50 -17.96
C GLY A 97 13.67 -4.21 -16.65
N GLU A 98 12.93 -4.00 -15.59
CA GLU A 98 13.44 -3.63 -14.27
C GLU A 98 13.52 -4.83 -13.31
N MET A 99 14.41 -4.75 -12.34
CA MET A 99 14.49 -5.76 -11.27
C MET A 99 13.55 -5.41 -10.11
N PHE A 100 12.62 -6.30 -9.83
CA PHE A 100 11.77 -6.20 -8.65
C PHE A 100 12.54 -6.55 -7.37
N ARG A 101 12.35 -5.73 -6.35
CA ARG A 101 12.77 -6.01 -4.98
C ARG A 101 11.55 -6.01 -4.08
N PRO A 102 11.17 -7.17 -3.50
CA PRO A 102 10.02 -7.25 -2.60
C PRO A 102 10.23 -6.38 -1.35
N ILE A 103 9.17 -6.09 -0.64
CA ILE A 103 9.23 -5.46 0.69
C ILE A 103 9.91 -6.46 1.64
N ARG A 104 10.84 -5.96 2.44
CA ARG A 104 11.72 -6.83 3.22
C ARG A 104 11.02 -7.62 4.32
N ARG A 105 9.99 -7.06 4.94
CA ARG A 105 9.28 -7.69 6.06
C ARG A 105 7.85 -7.18 6.16
N ILE A 106 6.98 -8.05 6.66
CA ILE A 106 5.67 -7.69 7.17
C ILE A 106 5.70 -7.99 8.68
N ILE A 107 5.35 -7.00 9.51
CA ILE A 107 5.55 -7.01 10.96
C ILE A 107 4.21 -6.82 11.67
N PRO A 108 3.62 -7.89 12.21
CA PRO A 108 2.48 -7.72 13.10
C PRO A 108 2.92 -7.09 14.43
N TYR A 109 2.10 -6.22 15.02
CA TYR A 109 2.32 -5.69 16.36
C TYR A 109 1.02 -5.64 17.17
N GLN A 110 1.13 -5.61 18.49
CA GLN A 110 -0.04 -5.66 19.38
C GLN A 110 -0.15 -4.45 20.32
N ARG A 111 0.91 -3.67 20.46
CA ARG A 111 0.95 -2.51 21.37
C ARG A 111 1.50 -1.29 20.66
N ALA A 112 0.98 -0.12 21.02
CA ALA A 112 1.57 1.14 20.59
C ALA A 112 3.07 1.18 20.96
N GLY A 113 3.91 1.60 20.00
CA GLY A 113 5.35 1.71 20.21
C GLY A 113 6.14 0.42 20.15
N GLU A 114 5.50 -0.73 19.92
CA GLU A 114 6.20 -2.02 19.74
C GLU A 114 7.05 -2.02 18.46
N VAL A 115 6.58 -1.30 17.43
CA VAL A 115 7.29 -1.05 16.19
C VAL A 115 7.47 0.44 16.01
N SER A 116 8.59 0.86 15.42
CA SER A 116 8.86 2.25 15.10
C SER A 116 9.27 2.42 13.64
N CYS A 117 8.83 3.52 13.01
CA CYS A 117 9.27 3.96 11.71
C CYS A 117 10.03 5.28 11.83
N GLY A 118 11.29 5.31 11.41
CA GLY A 118 12.09 6.53 11.48
C GLY A 118 12.27 7.11 12.89
N GLY A 119 12.23 6.26 13.91
CA GLY A 119 12.30 6.67 15.32
C GLY A 119 10.95 7.08 15.91
N GLN A 120 9.89 7.15 15.11
CA GLN A 120 8.53 7.39 15.61
C GLN A 120 7.81 6.08 15.89
N ALA A 121 7.29 5.96 17.10
CA ALA A 121 6.51 4.81 17.54
C ALA A 121 5.18 4.72 16.77
N LEU A 122 4.86 3.55 16.25
CA LEU A 122 3.58 3.35 15.58
C LEU A 122 2.43 3.30 16.61
N PRO A 123 1.31 3.99 16.30
CA PRO A 123 0.12 3.96 17.15
C PRO A 123 -0.62 2.63 17.02
N ARG A 124 -1.65 2.45 17.86
CA ARG A 124 -2.65 1.39 17.69
C ARG A 124 -3.59 1.70 16.51
N ASN A 125 -4.32 0.68 16.06
CA ASN A 125 -5.33 0.76 15.01
C ASN A 125 -4.76 1.30 13.69
N ASN A 126 -3.64 0.75 13.26
CA ASN A 126 -2.90 1.25 12.12
C ASN A 126 -2.27 0.12 11.30
N ALA A 127 -2.19 0.34 10.00
CA ALA A 127 -1.28 -0.35 9.09
C ALA A 127 -0.44 0.71 8.36
N VAL A 128 0.82 0.42 8.05
CA VAL A 128 1.72 1.40 7.45
C VAL A 128 2.87 0.73 6.71
N TYR A 129 3.21 1.24 5.54
CA TYR A 129 4.51 0.99 4.93
C TYR A 129 5.56 1.97 5.48
N CYS A 130 6.62 1.46 6.05
CA CYS A 130 7.76 2.25 6.53
C CYS A 130 8.89 2.28 5.50
N SER A 131 9.10 3.40 4.85
CA SER A 131 10.14 3.58 3.82
C SER A 131 11.55 3.48 4.37
N GLN A 132 11.82 3.92 5.60
CA GLN A 132 13.14 3.88 6.22
C GLN A 132 13.59 2.46 6.59
N GLY A 133 12.64 1.57 6.89
CA GLY A 133 12.92 0.18 7.23
C GLY A 133 12.58 -0.81 6.13
N ASP A 134 11.91 -0.36 5.06
CA ASP A 134 11.36 -1.16 3.97
C ASP A 134 10.52 -2.32 4.50
N PHE A 135 9.52 -1.99 5.31
CA PHE A 135 8.61 -2.98 5.90
C PHE A 135 7.17 -2.46 5.93
N ILE A 136 6.21 -3.37 5.92
CA ILE A 136 4.82 -3.10 6.29
C ILE A 136 4.64 -3.52 7.74
N ALA A 137 3.97 -2.70 8.55
CA ALA A 137 3.55 -3.08 9.90
C ALA A 137 2.06 -2.88 10.07
N TYR A 138 1.40 -3.77 10.82
CA TYR A 138 -0.04 -3.66 11.09
C TYR A 138 -0.38 -4.07 12.53
N ASP A 139 -1.36 -3.37 13.13
CA ASP A 139 -1.93 -3.72 14.43
C ASP A 139 -2.84 -4.96 14.27
N VAL A 140 -2.43 -6.08 14.87
CA VAL A 140 -3.13 -7.36 14.74
C VAL A 140 -4.57 -7.27 15.25
N ALA A 141 -4.80 -6.65 16.40
CA ALA A 141 -6.13 -6.61 17.01
C ALA A 141 -7.11 -5.81 16.15
N TRP A 142 -6.67 -4.67 15.63
CA TRP A 142 -7.46 -3.84 14.72
C TRP A 142 -7.71 -4.53 13.39
N SER A 143 -6.68 -5.10 12.76
CA SER A 143 -6.81 -5.76 11.46
C SER A 143 -7.71 -6.99 11.53
N VAL A 144 -7.61 -7.80 12.60
CA VAL A 144 -8.51 -8.95 12.82
C VAL A 144 -9.95 -8.49 13.09
N ALA A 145 -10.15 -7.37 13.79
CA ALA A 145 -11.49 -6.83 13.99
C ALA A 145 -12.12 -6.36 12.66
N ALA A 146 -11.34 -5.66 11.82
CA ALA A 146 -11.77 -5.25 10.48
C ALA A 146 -12.08 -6.46 9.58
N PHE A 147 -11.19 -7.46 9.56
CA PHE A 147 -11.39 -8.71 8.84
C PHE A 147 -12.71 -9.40 9.23
N ARG A 148 -13.02 -9.47 10.53
CA ARG A 148 -14.28 -10.06 11.00
C ARG A 148 -15.51 -9.25 10.67
N GLN A 149 -15.36 -7.96 10.50
CA GLN A 149 -16.47 -7.05 10.20
C GLN A 149 -16.75 -6.95 8.71
N VAL A 150 -15.70 -6.92 7.90
CA VAL A 150 -15.75 -6.62 6.46
C VAL A 150 -15.60 -7.89 5.63
N GLY A 151 -14.63 -8.76 5.94
CA GLY A 151 -14.30 -9.98 5.22
C GLY A 151 -12.83 -10.06 4.82
N ASP A 152 -12.47 -11.14 4.13
CA ASP A 152 -11.09 -11.46 3.74
C ASP A 152 -10.57 -10.56 2.61
N ALA A 153 -11.42 -10.11 1.71
CA ALA A 153 -11.05 -9.18 0.64
C ALA A 153 -10.43 -7.88 1.19
N PHE A 154 -10.88 -7.42 2.38
CA PHE A 154 -10.28 -6.27 3.05
C PHE A 154 -8.79 -6.47 3.36
N VAL A 155 -8.36 -7.68 3.73
CA VAL A 155 -6.94 -7.99 4.02
C VAL A 155 -6.09 -7.81 2.77
N PHE A 156 -6.59 -8.32 1.63
CA PHE A 156 -5.91 -8.18 0.34
C PHE A 156 -5.83 -6.72 -0.11
N TYR A 157 -6.90 -5.94 0.10
CA TYR A 157 -6.88 -4.50 -0.16
C TYR A 157 -5.89 -3.77 0.74
N LEU A 158 -5.97 -3.96 2.06
CA LEU A 158 -5.12 -3.27 3.04
C LEU A 158 -3.63 -3.53 2.75
N LEU A 159 -3.27 -4.80 2.58
CA LEU A 159 -1.89 -5.16 2.28
C LEU A 159 -1.46 -4.65 0.90
N GLY A 160 -2.33 -4.71 -0.10
CA GLY A 160 -2.08 -4.18 -1.44
C GLY A 160 -1.83 -2.67 -1.44
N HIS A 161 -2.56 -1.91 -0.62
CA HIS A 161 -2.39 -0.48 -0.43
C HIS A 161 -1.03 -0.15 0.21
N GLU A 162 -0.67 -0.80 1.31
CA GLU A 162 0.63 -0.61 1.95
C GLU A 162 1.78 -1.06 1.03
N TYR A 163 1.56 -2.12 0.25
CA TYR A 163 2.52 -2.57 -0.74
C TYR A 163 2.72 -1.54 -1.85
N ALA A 164 1.65 -0.87 -2.28
CA ALA A 164 1.71 0.20 -3.28
C ALA A 164 2.58 1.38 -2.82
N HIS A 165 2.53 1.77 -1.55
CA HIS A 165 3.47 2.76 -1.00
C HIS A 165 4.93 2.32 -1.15
N GLY A 166 5.21 1.04 -0.93
CA GLY A 166 6.53 0.47 -1.19
C GLY A 166 6.94 0.55 -2.65
N ILE A 167 6.00 0.37 -3.57
CA ILE A 167 6.24 0.51 -5.02
C ILE A 167 6.44 1.98 -5.41
N GLN A 168 5.66 2.90 -4.87
CA GLN A 168 5.86 4.34 -5.09
C GLN A 168 7.29 4.75 -4.74
N VAL A 169 7.82 4.27 -3.62
CA VAL A 169 9.21 4.53 -3.23
C VAL A 169 10.20 3.95 -4.24
N ARG A 170 9.97 2.73 -4.74
CA ARG A 170 10.83 2.05 -5.73
C ARG A 170 10.82 2.76 -7.08
N LEU A 171 9.69 3.32 -7.46
CA LEU A 171 9.51 4.10 -8.69
C LEU A 171 9.95 5.58 -8.53
N GLY A 172 10.29 6.02 -7.31
CA GLY A 172 10.66 7.41 -7.04
C GLY A 172 9.49 8.40 -7.14
N ILE A 173 8.24 7.90 -7.09
CA ILE A 173 7.05 8.73 -7.16
C ILE A 173 6.93 9.57 -5.90
N ARG A 174 6.68 10.87 -6.09
CA ARG A 174 6.49 11.83 -5.00
C ARG A 174 5.37 12.80 -5.35
N TYR A 175 4.58 13.14 -4.36
CA TYR A 175 3.49 14.10 -4.48
C TYR A 175 3.67 15.26 -3.50
N ASN A 176 3.06 16.38 -3.83
CA ASN A 176 3.05 17.57 -2.96
C ASN A 176 2.06 17.43 -1.79
N PHE A 177 1.03 16.63 -1.96
CA PHE A 177 -0.02 16.40 -0.97
C PHE A 177 -0.18 14.90 -0.71
N THR A 178 -0.41 14.55 0.55
CA THR A 178 -0.59 13.16 1.00
C THR A 178 -1.72 12.48 0.25
N ILE A 179 -2.86 13.15 0.10
CA ILE A 179 -4.04 12.59 -0.59
C ILE A 179 -3.73 12.07 -2.01
N GLN A 180 -2.83 12.73 -2.75
CA GLN A 180 -2.46 12.27 -4.09
C GLN A 180 -1.70 10.93 -4.05
N GLN A 181 -0.84 10.78 -3.04
CA GLN A 181 -0.08 9.56 -2.80
C GLN A 181 -1.02 8.43 -2.39
N GLU A 182 -1.97 8.73 -1.51
CA GLU A 182 -2.96 7.77 -1.00
C GLU A 182 -3.92 7.27 -2.08
N LEU A 183 -4.51 8.18 -2.83
CA LEU A 183 -5.41 7.82 -3.93
C LEU A 183 -4.69 7.05 -5.05
N GLN A 184 -3.41 7.35 -5.31
CA GLN A 184 -2.62 6.52 -6.21
C GLN A 184 -2.36 5.13 -5.62
N ALA A 185 -2.07 5.02 -4.32
CA ALA A 185 -1.89 3.73 -3.67
C ALA A 185 -3.17 2.88 -3.73
N ASP A 186 -4.35 3.49 -3.53
CA ASP A 186 -5.63 2.81 -3.74
C ASP A 186 -5.81 2.32 -5.19
N CYS A 187 -5.49 3.17 -6.18
CA CYS A 187 -5.55 2.77 -7.59
C CYS A 187 -4.61 1.59 -7.88
N MET A 188 -3.38 1.64 -7.37
CA MET A 188 -2.40 0.56 -7.55
C MET A 188 -2.82 -0.74 -6.84
N ALA A 189 -3.47 -0.63 -5.67
CA ALA A 189 -4.06 -1.77 -4.98
C ALA A 189 -5.21 -2.38 -5.80
N GLY A 190 -6.07 -1.55 -6.36
CA GLY A 190 -7.11 -1.99 -7.27
C GLY A 190 -6.56 -2.68 -8.52
N ALA A 191 -5.53 -2.10 -9.15
CA ALA A 191 -4.89 -2.67 -10.32
C ALA A 191 -4.27 -4.04 -10.03
N TYR A 192 -3.55 -4.15 -8.91
CA TYR A 192 -2.98 -5.41 -8.44
C TYR A 192 -4.05 -6.49 -8.29
N LEU A 193 -5.16 -6.19 -7.63
CA LEU A 193 -6.23 -7.15 -7.40
C LEU A 193 -6.98 -7.50 -8.70
N GLY A 194 -7.38 -6.50 -9.47
CA GLY A 194 -8.10 -6.71 -10.74
C GLY A 194 -7.29 -7.51 -11.76
N ASP A 195 -6.00 -7.21 -11.92
CA ASP A 195 -5.11 -7.95 -12.82
C ASP A 195 -4.84 -9.37 -12.32
N SER A 196 -4.73 -9.55 -10.99
CA SER A 196 -4.55 -10.87 -10.39
C SER A 196 -5.77 -11.76 -10.61
N VAL A 197 -6.98 -11.19 -10.55
CA VAL A 197 -8.22 -11.91 -10.88
C VAL A 197 -8.26 -12.25 -12.38
N ARG A 198 -8.00 -11.29 -13.26
CA ARG A 198 -7.99 -11.51 -14.71
C ARG A 198 -6.95 -12.55 -15.14
N SER A 199 -5.80 -12.58 -14.51
CA SER A 199 -4.75 -13.56 -14.76
C SER A 199 -4.94 -14.90 -14.03
N ARG A 200 -6.00 -15.06 -13.23
CA ARG A 200 -6.28 -16.24 -12.41
C ARG A 200 -5.21 -16.51 -11.34
N LEU A 201 -4.51 -15.50 -10.93
CA LEU A 201 -3.60 -15.55 -9.78
C LEU A 201 -4.39 -15.47 -8.46
N LEU A 202 -5.55 -14.80 -8.50
CA LEU A 202 -6.51 -14.68 -7.42
C LEU A 202 -7.91 -15.05 -7.92
N THR A 203 -8.73 -15.64 -7.08
CA THR A 203 -10.14 -15.90 -7.36
C THR A 203 -10.97 -15.21 -6.31
N LEU A 204 -11.93 -14.40 -6.74
CA LEU A 204 -12.90 -13.78 -5.84
C LEU A 204 -14.10 -14.70 -5.60
N GLY A 205 -14.59 -14.70 -4.38
CA GLY A 205 -15.83 -15.30 -3.96
C GLY A 205 -17.04 -14.36 -4.17
N GLU A 206 -18.21 -14.86 -3.79
CA GLU A 206 -19.42 -14.05 -3.75
C GLU A 206 -19.31 -13.06 -2.57
N GLY A 207 -19.45 -11.77 -2.82
CA GLY A 207 -19.39 -10.73 -1.80
C GLY A 207 -18.09 -9.92 -1.78
N ASP A 208 -16.94 -10.46 -2.24
CA ASP A 208 -15.64 -9.81 -2.13
C ASP A 208 -15.58 -8.38 -2.71
N LEU A 209 -16.31 -8.14 -3.80
CA LEU A 209 -16.37 -6.77 -4.37
C LEU A 209 -17.10 -5.78 -3.46
N GLU A 210 -18.06 -6.25 -2.68
CA GLU A 210 -18.72 -5.42 -1.68
C GLU A 210 -17.84 -5.21 -0.47
N GLU A 211 -17.09 -6.23 -0.05
CA GLU A 211 -16.10 -6.13 1.03
C GLU A 211 -15.02 -5.08 0.71
N PHE A 212 -14.59 -4.97 -0.56
CA PHE A 212 -13.71 -3.86 -0.96
C PHE A 212 -14.38 -2.49 -0.75
N ARG A 213 -15.67 -2.34 -1.09
CA ARG A 213 -16.39 -1.07 -0.88
C ARG A 213 -16.56 -0.75 0.59
N GLU A 214 -16.96 -1.73 1.39
CA GLU A 214 -17.13 -1.59 2.83
C GLU A 214 -15.79 -1.26 3.52
N GLY A 215 -14.71 -1.94 3.13
CA GLY A 215 -13.37 -1.67 3.64
C GLY A 215 -12.90 -0.25 3.31
N LEU A 216 -13.07 0.19 2.06
CA LEU A 216 -12.72 1.55 1.63
C LEU A 216 -13.58 2.60 2.33
N ALA A 217 -14.86 2.31 2.56
CA ALA A 217 -15.73 3.19 3.32
C ALA A 217 -15.30 3.32 4.79
N ALA A 218 -14.82 2.23 5.38
CA ALA A 218 -14.39 2.22 6.78
C ALA A 218 -13.07 2.98 7.03
N VAL A 219 -12.24 3.17 6.00
CA VAL A 219 -10.94 3.85 6.09
C VAL A 219 -10.91 5.23 5.40
N GLY A 220 -12.05 5.72 4.94
CA GLY A 220 -12.17 7.06 4.34
C GLY A 220 -12.13 8.17 5.38
N ASP A 221 -11.56 9.31 5.00
CA ASP A 221 -11.56 10.53 5.80
C ASP A 221 -12.98 11.13 5.93
N ASP A 222 -13.16 11.95 6.96
CA ASP A 222 -14.35 12.78 7.09
C ASP A 222 -14.50 13.69 5.84
N PRO A 223 -15.67 13.73 5.20
CA PRO A 223 -15.90 14.58 4.01
C PRO A 223 -15.62 16.07 4.24
N ASP A 224 -15.70 16.54 5.48
CA ASP A 224 -15.41 17.92 5.85
C ASP A 224 -13.92 18.19 6.08
N GLN A 225 -13.06 17.15 6.08
CA GLN A 225 -11.61 17.31 6.19
C GLN A 225 -11.06 17.99 4.94
N PRO A 226 -10.26 19.06 5.06
CA PRO A 226 -9.64 19.70 3.91
C PRO A 226 -8.73 18.72 3.16
N TRP A 227 -8.92 18.57 1.86
CA TRP A 227 -8.15 17.65 1.02
C TRP A 227 -6.62 17.88 1.05
N PHE A 228 -6.20 19.11 1.38
CA PHE A 228 -4.79 19.51 1.50
C PHE A 228 -4.23 19.34 2.92
N ALA A 229 -5.02 18.84 3.87
CA ALA A 229 -4.56 18.59 5.22
C ALA A 229 -3.44 17.55 5.22
N GLU A 230 -2.46 17.74 6.10
CA GLU A 230 -1.41 16.75 6.30
C GLU A 230 -2.03 15.45 6.82
N GLY A 231 -1.67 14.34 6.18
CA GLY A 231 -2.23 13.02 6.50
C GLY A 231 -3.62 12.76 5.92
N SER A 232 -4.14 13.62 5.01
CA SER A 232 -5.39 13.33 4.33
C SER A 232 -5.24 12.12 3.39
N HIS A 233 -6.13 11.14 3.56
CA HIS A 233 -6.17 9.91 2.74
C HIS A 233 -7.21 9.99 1.61
N GLY A 234 -8.16 10.91 1.72
CA GLY A 234 -9.30 11.03 0.84
C GLY A 234 -10.58 10.46 1.45
N THR A 235 -11.70 10.99 0.99
CA THR A 235 -13.01 10.49 1.42
C THR A 235 -13.25 9.06 0.94
N ALA A 236 -14.19 8.36 1.56
CA ALA A 236 -14.62 7.03 1.14
C ALA A 236 -14.95 6.94 -0.36
N GLU A 237 -15.60 7.98 -0.90
CA GLU A 237 -15.95 8.06 -2.32
C GLU A 237 -14.69 8.17 -3.20
N GLN A 238 -13.77 9.08 -2.88
CA GLN A 238 -12.52 9.28 -3.62
C GLN A 238 -11.65 8.01 -3.62
N ARG A 239 -11.51 7.37 -2.47
CA ARG A 239 -10.77 6.12 -2.31
C ARG A 239 -11.39 4.99 -3.13
N THR A 240 -12.70 4.82 -3.03
CA THR A 240 -13.46 3.81 -3.78
C THR A 240 -13.33 4.02 -5.28
N GLU A 241 -13.49 5.26 -5.77
CA GLU A 241 -13.32 5.58 -7.18
C GLU A 241 -11.90 5.27 -7.67
N SER A 242 -10.88 5.67 -6.91
CA SER A 242 -9.49 5.38 -7.24
C SER A 242 -9.19 3.89 -7.31
N PHE A 243 -9.64 3.13 -6.32
CA PHE A 243 -9.46 1.67 -6.28
C PHE A 243 -10.12 1.00 -7.49
N PHE A 244 -11.40 1.25 -7.74
CA PHE A 244 -12.12 0.59 -8.83
C PHE A 244 -11.63 1.06 -10.20
N ARG A 245 -11.14 2.27 -10.34
CA ARG A 245 -10.44 2.72 -11.56
C ARG A 245 -9.23 1.83 -11.87
N GLY A 246 -8.40 1.53 -10.87
CA GLY A 246 -7.29 0.59 -11.01
C GLY A 246 -7.75 -0.83 -11.26
N TYR A 247 -8.72 -1.30 -10.48
CA TYR A 247 -9.27 -2.66 -10.58
C TYR A 247 -9.80 -2.97 -11.98
N GLU A 248 -10.50 -2.04 -12.61
CA GLU A 248 -11.09 -2.22 -13.93
C GLU A 248 -10.10 -1.99 -15.08
N ARG A 249 -9.15 -1.06 -14.92
CA ARG A 249 -8.32 -0.54 -16.02
C ARG A 249 -6.83 -0.79 -15.86
N SER A 250 -6.42 -1.56 -14.86
CA SER A 250 -5.02 -1.88 -14.56
C SER A 250 -4.15 -0.66 -14.22
N LEU A 251 -2.84 -0.87 -14.07
CA LEU A 251 -1.87 0.18 -13.69
C LEU A 251 -1.83 1.39 -14.65
N ALA A 252 -2.23 1.21 -15.91
CA ALA A 252 -2.29 2.30 -16.87
C ALA A 252 -3.22 3.46 -16.44
N ALA A 253 -4.16 3.20 -15.52
CA ALA A 253 -5.08 4.19 -14.99
C ALA A 253 -4.58 4.87 -13.70
N CYS A 254 -3.37 4.52 -13.20
CA CYS A 254 -2.88 4.93 -11.89
C CYS A 254 -1.79 6.02 -11.93
N ASP A 255 -1.58 6.67 -13.06
CA ASP A 255 -0.65 7.81 -13.20
C ASP A 255 0.74 7.53 -12.61
N LEU A 256 1.41 6.49 -13.11
CA LEU A 256 2.74 6.10 -12.60
C LEU A 256 3.91 6.98 -13.09
N GLY A 257 3.65 8.00 -13.90
CA GLY A 257 4.64 8.92 -14.46
C GLY A 257 4.91 8.68 -15.94
#